data_555c7eac0d35de5eaf8e1f405b26a5e5
#
_entry.id   555c7eac0d35de5eaf8e1f405b26a5e5
#
_cell.length_a   1.000
_cell.length_b   1.000
_cell.length_c   1.000
_cell.angle_alpha   90.00
_cell.angle_beta   90.00
_cell.angle_gamma   90.00
#
_symmetry.space_group_name_H-M   'P 1'
#
loop_
_entity.id
_entity.type
_entity.pdbx_description
1 polymer ?
#
loop_
_entity_poly.entity_id
_entity_poly.type
_entity_poly.pdbx_seq_one_letter_code
_entity_poly.pdbx_strand_id
1 'polypeptide(L)'
;MAKEEIGTIIRQKRESLKISQEAVAFILNMSQAAYSKIERNETKLKVEQVYKIADYFGITIYELLPPALASDITGENIFGLLFNYIRIAWKRTKRILMS
;
A
#
# COMPACT_ATOMS: atom_id res chain seq x y z
N MET A 1 18.43 -9.28 -14.06
CA MET A 1 17.50 -8.17 -13.94
C MET A 1 17.10 -7.98 -12.49
N ALA A 2 17.22 -6.78 -12.00
CA ALA A 2 16.78 -6.47 -10.66
C ALA A 2 15.25 -6.64 -10.57
N LYS A 3 14.79 -7.40 -9.59
CA LYS A 3 13.37 -7.49 -9.32
C LYS A 3 12.89 -6.13 -8.81
N GLU A 4 11.83 -5.62 -9.40
CA GLU A 4 11.22 -4.40 -8.93
C GLU A 4 10.54 -4.69 -7.59
N GLU A 5 11.02 -4.07 -6.54
CA GLU A 5 10.52 -4.28 -5.19
C GLU A 5 9.45 -3.26 -4.82
N ILE A 6 8.64 -3.60 -3.84
CA ILE A 6 7.47 -2.80 -3.47
C ILE A 6 7.85 -1.38 -3.04
N GLY A 7 8.97 -1.21 -2.34
CA GLY A 7 9.43 0.12 -1.92
C GLY A 7 9.72 1.03 -3.10
N THR A 8 10.31 0.48 -4.16
CA THR A 8 10.60 1.21 -5.39
C THR A 8 9.30 1.65 -6.08
N ILE A 9 8.32 0.77 -6.15
CA ILE A 9 7.02 1.06 -6.76
C ILE A 9 6.30 2.16 -5.97
N ILE A 10 6.31 2.06 -4.65
CA ILE A 10 5.70 3.07 -3.78
C ILE A 10 6.35 4.44 -4.01
N ARG A 11 7.68 4.47 -4.07
CA ARG A 11 8.41 5.70 -4.33
C ARG A 11 8.02 6.32 -5.67
N GLN A 12 7.97 5.51 -6.73
CA GLN A 12 7.60 5.98 -8.06
C GLN A 12 6.18 6.57 -8.07
N LYS A 13 5.23 5.89 -7.45
CA LYS A 13 3.86 6.37 -7.34
C LYS A 13 3.79 7.66 -6.53
N ARG A 14 4.49 7.70 -5.39
CA ARG A 14 4.53 8.88 -4.54
C ARG A 14 5.06 10.10 -5.31
N GLU A 15 6.18 9.92 -6.00
CA GLU A 15 6.79 10.99 -6.79
C GLU A 15 5.89 11.46 -7.92
N SER A 16 5.20 10.52 -8.59
CA SER A 16 4.26 10.85 -9.66
C SER A 16 3.08 11.68 -9.17
N LEU A 17 2.68 11.48 -7.92
CA LEU A 17 1.60 12.23 -7.28
C LEU A 17 2.10 13.49 -6.57
N LYS A 18 3.41 13.74 -6.59
CA LYS A 18 4.05 14.89 -5.94
C LYS A 18 3.76 14.96 -4.45
N ILE A 19 3.74 13.80 -3.80
CA ILE A 19 3.54 13.67 -2.36
C ILE A 19 4.92 13.55 -1.70
N SER A 20 5.11 14.22 -0.55
CA SER A 20 6.37 14.15 0.18
C SER A 20 6.50 12.85 0.96
N GLN A 21 7.74 12.46 1.29
CA GLN A 21 7.99 11.34 2.18
C GLN A 21 7.40 11.59 3.57
N GLU A 22 7.48 12.82 4.06
CA GLU A 22 6.94 13.20 5.36
C GLU A 22 5.44 12.97 5.44
N ALA A 23 4.72 13.27 4.36
CA ALA A 23 3.27 13.09 4.32
C ALA A 23 2.90 11.61 4.46
N VAL A 24 3.60 10.73 3.75
CA VAL A 24 3.34 9.28 3.84
C VAL A 24 3.76 8.75 5.20
N ALA A 25 4.91 9.18 5.71
CA ALA A 25 5.37 8.80 7.04
C ALA A 25 4.32 9.17 8.10
N PHE A 26 3.73 10.34 7.97
CA PHE A 26 2.69 10.81 8.89
C PHE A 26 1.48 9.87 8.91
N ILE A 27 0.98 9.47 7.74
CA ILE A 27 -0.19 8.57 7.68
C ILE A 27 0.14 7.17 8.19
N LEU A 28 1.41 6.77 8.12
CA LEU A 28 1.87 5.47 8.63
C LEU A 28 2.28 5.55 10.10
N ASN A 29 2.20 6.73 10.70
CA ASN A 29 2.56 6.96 12.09
C ASN A 29 4.00 6.57 12.39
N MET A 30 4.92 6.99 11.53
CA MET A 30 6.35 6.72 11.66
C MET A 30 7.16 7.95 11.27
N SER A 31 8.47 7.93 11.60
CA SER A 31 9.36 9.00 11.21
C SER A 31 9.66 8.95 9.71
N GLN A 32 10.06 10.10 9.14
CA GLN A 32 10.49 10.16 7.74
C GLN A 32 11.68 9.23 7.50
N ALA A 33 12.61 9.15 8.44
CA ALA A 33 13.79 8.28 8.33
C ALA A 33 13.37 6.81 8.24
N ALA A 34 12.41 6.38 9.06
CA ALA A 34 11.88 5.01 9.02
C ALA A 34 11.16 4.73 7.70
N TYR A 35 10.34 5.66 7.24
CA TYR A 35 9.64 5.51 5.97
C TYR A 35 10.62 5.46 4.79
N SER A 36 11.66 6.29 4.82
CA SER A 36 12.68 6.31 3.76
C SER A 36 13.32 4.93 3.58
N LYS A 37 13.52 4.18 4.68
CA LYS A 37 14.04 2.82 4.61
C LYS A 37 13.07 1.88 3.89
N ILE A 38 11.79 2.10 4.02
CA ILE A 38 10.77 1.33 3.29
C ILE A 38 10.94 1.54 1.78
N GLU A 39 11.10 2.78 1.34
CA GLU A 39 11.29 3.09 -0.08
C GLU A 39 12.58 2.52 -0.64
N ARG A 40 13.60 2.37 0.20
CA ARG A 40 14.88 1.76 -0.20
C ARG A 40 14.88 0.24 -0.06
N ASN A 41 13.76 -0.34 0.32
CA ASN A 41 13.60 -1.79 0.50
C ASN A 41 14.51 -2.35 1.60
N GLU A 42 14.86 -1.54 2.57
CA GLU A 42 15.66 -1.93 3.73
C GLU A 42 14.81 -2.44 4.88
N THR A 43 13.53 -2.14 4.88
CA THR A 43 12.57 -2.56 5.90
C THR A 43 11.35 -3.17 5.22
N LYS A 44 10.87 -4.27 5.77
CA LYS A 44 9.66 -4.92 5.27
C LYS A 44 8.43 -4.09 5.58
N LEU A 45 7.54 -4.02 4.62
CA LEU A 45 6.28 -3.31 4.74
C LEU A 45 5.19 -4.28 5.22
N LYS A 46 4.44 -3.86 6.22
CA LYS A 46 3.29 -4.63 6.70
C LYS A 46 2.11 -4.46 5.77
N VAL A 47 1.25 -5.47 5.70
CA VAL A 47 0.07 -5.45 4.82
C VAL A 47 -0.82 -4.24 5.13
N GLU A 48 -1.02 -3.94 6.40
CA GLU A 48 -1.81 -2.77 6.82
C GLU A 48 -1.24 -1.46 6.27
N GLN A 49 0.08 -1.35 6.23
CA GLN A 49 0.76 -0.17 5.71
C GLN A 49 0.55 -0.05 4.20
N VAL A 50 0.57 -1.17 3.48
CA VAL A 50 0.30 -1.18 2.04
C VAL A 50 -1.11 -0.65 1.76
N TYR A 51 -2.09 -1.11 2.53
CA TYR A 51 -3.47 -0.62 2.39
C TYR A 51 -3.59 0.87 2.68
N LYS A 52 -2.94 1.36 3.72
CA LYS A 52 -2.96 2.78 4.07
C LYS A 52 -2.34 3.64 2.97
N ILE A 53 -1.24 3.19 2.40
CA ILE A 53 -0.56 3.89 1.32
C ILE A 53 -1.45 3.92 0.08
N ALA A 54 -2.01 2.78 -0.32
CA ALA A 54 -2.90 2.70 -1.47
C ALA A 54 -4.11 3.61 -1.31
N ASP A 55 -4.72 3.59 -0.13
CA ASP A 55 -5.85 4.45 0.19
C ASP A 55 -5.47 5.93 0.10
N TYR A 56 -4.34 6.31 0.68
CA TYR A 56 -3.85 7.69 0.65
C TYR A 56 -3.54 8.16 -0.78
N PHE A 57 -2.98 7.27 -1.59
CA PHE A 57 -2.66 7.58 -2.99
C PHE A 57 -3.90 7.56 -3.90
N GLY A 58 -5.03 7.05 -3.41
CA GLY A 58 -6.24 6.91 -4.22
C GLY A 58 -6.13 5.84 -5.30
N ILE A 59 -5.35 4.81 -5.08
CA ILE A 59 -5.12 3.71 -6.02
C ILE A 59 -5.48 2.37 -5.38
N THR A 60 -5.50 1.33 -6.21
CA THR A 60 -5.73 -0.02 -5.71
C THR A 60 -4.42 -0.61 -5.18
N ILE A 61 -4.53 -1.56 -4.27
CA ILE A 61 -3.37 -2.27 -3.73
C ILE A 61 -2.56 -2.96 -4.84
N TYR A 62 -3.23 -3.39 -5.91
CA TYR A 62 -2.57 -4.04 -7.06
C TYR A 62 -1.53 -3.14 -7.72
N GLU A 63 -1.77 -1.84 -7.74
CA GLU A 63 -0.84 -0.90 -8.37
C GLU A 63 0.45 -0.75 -7.58
N LEU A 64 0.45 -1.17 -6.31
CA LEU A 64 1.64 -1.14 -5.45
C LEU A 64 2.39 -2.47 -5.45
N LEU A 65 1.77 -3.54 -5.93
CA LEU A 65 2.41 -4.86 -5.89
C LEU A 65 3.37 -5.04 -7.06
N PRO A 66 4.57 -5.59 -6.81
CA PRO A 66 5.49 -5.94 -7.91
C PRO A 66 4.86 -6.95 -8.86
N PRO A 67 5.14 -6.86 -10.17
CA PRO A 67 4.60 -7.84 -11.13
C PRO A 67 4.93 -9.29 -10.78
N ALA A 68 6.12 -9.53 -10.24
CA ALA A 68 6.52 -10.87 -9.81
C ALA A 68 5.64 -11.39 -8.68
N LEU A 69 5.24 -10.52 -7.75
CA LEU A 69 4.36 -10.89 -6.66
C LEU A 69 2.93 -11.09 -7.16
N ALA A 70 2.50 -10.26 -8.09
CA ALA A 70 1.16 -10.37 -8.68
C ALA A 70 0.97 -11.68 -9.45
N SER A 71 2.04 -12.20 -10.07
CA SER A 71 1.99 -13.50 -10.77
C SER A 71 2.04 -14.69 -9.81
N ASP A 72 2.72 -14.53 -8.67
CA ASP A 72 2.85 -15.58 -7.65
C ASP A 72 1.62 -15.65 -6.75
N ILE A 73 0.87 -14.58 -6.65
CA ILE A 73 -0.36 -14.56 -5.86
C ILE A 73 -1.54 -14.87 -6.78
N THR A 74 -1.53 -16.09 -7.29
CA THR A 74 -2.70 -16.62 -7.97
C THR A 74 -3.53 -17.35 -6.92
N GLY A 75 -4.74 -16.88 -6.68
CA GLY A 75 -5.70 -17.62 -5.91
C GLY A 75 -6.00 -17.09 -4.52
N GLU A 76 -6.15 -17.97 -3.57
CA GLU A 76 -6.85 -17.73 -2.32
C GLU A 76 -6.29 -16.60 -1.45
N ASN A 77 -4.98 -16.37 -1.46
CA ASN A 77 -4.36 -15.40 -0.55
C ASN A 77 -4.64 -13.95 -0.91
N ILE A 78 -4.59 -13.61 -2.21
CA ILE A 78 -4.94 -12.26 -2.65
C ILE A 78 -6.43 -12.01 -2.56
N PHE A 79 -7.23 -12.99 -2.93
CA PHE A 79 -8.67 -12.87 -2.81
C PHE A 79 -9.09 -12.67 -1.35
N GLY A 80 -8.45 -13.37 -0.42
CA GLY A 80 -8.71 -13.18 1.00
C GLY A 80 -8.36 -11.79 1.49
N LEU A 81 -7.19 -11.27 1.11
CA LEU A 81 -6.75 -9.94 1.50
C LEU A 81 -7.61 -8.86 0.86
N LEU A 82 -7.88 -8.98 -0.43
CA LEU A 82 -8.72 -8.04 -1.16
C LEU A 82 -10.16 -8.06 -0.64
N PHE A 83 -10.68 -9.24 -0.41
CA PHE A 83 -12.03 -9.42 0.13
C PHE A 83 -12.15 -8.80 1.52
N ASN A 84 -11.14 -8.99 2.35
CA ASN A 84 -11.08 -8.39 3.69
C ASN A 84 -11.04 -6.87 3.62
N TYR A 85 -10.25 -6.31 2.70
CA TYR A 85 -10.18 -4.88 2.49
C TYR A 85 -11.52 -4.31 2.02
N ILE A 86 -12.15 -4.94 1.04
CA ILE A 86 -13.46 -4.52 0.52
C ILE A 86 -14.51 -4.61 1.63
N ARG A 87 -14.46 -5.66 2.44
CA ARG A 87 -15.41 -5.83 3.54
C ARG A 87 -15.28 -4.73 4.59
N ILE A 88 -14.04 -4.35 4.92
CA ILE A 88 -13.79 -3.26 5.87
C ILE A 88 -14.25 -1.92 5.29
N ALA A 89 -13.93 -1.65 4.03
CA ALA A 89 -14.36 -0.44 3.33
C ALA A 89 -15.89 -0.39 3.22
N TRP A 90 -16.54 -1.52 2.92
CA TRP A 90 -17.99 -1.64 2.87
C TRP A 90 -18.64 -1.36 4.23
N LYS A 91 -18.06 -1.89 5.31
CA LYS A 91 -18.55 -1.62 6.66
C LYS A 91 -18.45 -0.14 7.03
N ARG A 92 -17.36 0.53 6.65
CA ARG A 92 -17.20 1.97 6.84
C ARG A 92 -18.25 2.76 6.09
N THR A 93 -18.46 2.44 4.81
CA THR A 93 -19.44 3.10 3.96
C THR A 93 -20.86 2.88 4.51
N LYS A 94 -21.17 1.65 4.90
CA LYS A 94 -22.48 1.31 5.47
C LYS A 94 -22.73 2.07 6.77
N ARG A 95 -21.69 2.23 7.61
CA ARG A 95 -21.81 2.96 8.88
C ARG A 95 -22.09 4.45 8.63
N ILE A 96 -21.46 5.04 7.61
CA ILE A 96 -21.68 6.43 7.24
C ILE A 96 -23.08 6.62 6.66
N LEU A 97 -23.55 5.70 5.82
CA LEU A 97 -24.87 5.80 5.17
C LEU A 97 -26.03 5.53 6.11
N MET A 98 -25.80 4.79 7.19
CA MET A 98 -26.86 4.40 8.12
C MET A 98 -26.87 5.19 9.41
N SER A 99 -25.96 6.16 9.56
CA SER A 99 -25.94 7.03 10.74
C SER A 99 -26.89 8.22 10.61
#